data_f109c91d8db3a0b6e283f08c30279a84
#
_entry.id   f109c91d8db3a0b6e283f08c30279a84
#
_cell.length_a   1.000
_cell.length_b   1.000
_cell.length_c   1.000
_cell.angle_alpha   90.00
_cell.angle_beta   90.00
_cell.angle_gamma   90.00
#
_symmetry.space_group_name_H-M   'P 1'
#
loop_
_entity.id
_entity.type
_entity.pdbx_description
1 polymer ?
#
loop_
_entity_poly.entity_id
_entity_poly.type
_entity_poly.pdbx_seq_one_letter_code
_entity_poly.pdbx_strand_id
1 'polypeptide(L)'
;MDRGEFQIEICAGGVESCQAALQGGADRVELCAALPEGGITPSYGEIKVAREVLDDKAAMHVMIRPRGGDFVYSRLELDRMAVDIDVCRLLGADGVVFGCLLPDGSIDEQACTRLMRHARGMNVTFHRAFDLCRDPLGSLTTIAQLGFNRILTSGQQPRAEQGASLLRQLHEQAQGRIHIMAGCGIDESNIARLCQDTGLREFHFSARVPRPSRMQQAATGIYMGTPRLGGDEGSIEVTSAARVEAAIGQLLQLPEPHSATRKFN
;
A
#
# COMPACT_ATOMS: atom_id res chain seq x y z
N MET A 1 5.88 22.31 -6.53
CA MET A 1 5.91 21.72 -5.17
C MET A 1 7.25 21.06 -4.93
N ASP A 2 7.70 20.99 -3.67
CA ASP A 2 8.96 20.33 -3.28
C ASP A 2 8.78 18.81 -3.20
N ARG A 3 9.86 18.04 -3.48
CA ARG A 3 9.86 16.56 -3.37
C ARG A 3 9.52 16.10 -1.95
N GLY A 4 10.00 16.82 -0.93
CA GLY A 4 9.74 16.51 0.48
C GLY A 4 8.29 16.65 0.95
N GLU A 5 7.42 17.25 0.14
CA GLU A 5 6.00 17.37 0.45
C GLU A 5 5.22 16.07 0.18
N PHE A 6 5.80 15.11 -0.54
CA PHE A 6 5.14 13.89 -0.96
C PHE A 6 5.79 12.65 -0.35
N GLN A 7 4.96 11.63 -0.09
CA GLN A 7 5.39 10.29 0.27
C GLN A 7 4.90 9.31 -0.79
N ILE A 8 5.83 8.70 -1.48
CA ILE A 8 5.56 7.74 -2.56
C ILE A 8 5.88 6.34 -2.09
N GLU A 9 4.84 5.52 -1.99
CA GLU A 9 4.94 4.10 -1.65
C GLU A 9 4.69 3.23 -2.88
N ILE A 10 5.59 2.29 -3.14
CA ILE A 10 5.45 1.34 -4.24
C ILE A 10 5.07 -0.04 -3.71
N CYS A 11 3.95 -0.57 -4.23
CA CYS A 11 3.53 -1.95 -4.02
C CYS A 11 4.46 -2.88 -4.79
N ALA A 12 5.41 -3.51 -4.10
CA ALA A 12 6.45 -4.35 -4.66
C ALA A 12 6.09 -5.83 -4.50
N GLY A 13 6.08 -6.56 -5.62
CA GLY A 13 5.80 -8.01 -5.65
C GLY A 13 7.04 -8.88 -5.54
N GLY A 14 8.16 -8.33 -5.07
CA GLY A 14 9.42 -9.04 -4.91
C GLY A 14 10.62 -8.11 -4.83
N VAL A 15 11.81 -8.67 -4.58
CA VAL A 15 13.06 -7.93 -4.34
C VAL A 15 13.46 -7.05 -5.54
N GLU A 16 13.31 -7.55 -6.78
CA GLU A 16 13.62 -6.75 -7.97
C GLU A 16 12.70 -5.54 -8.10
N SER A 17 11.44 -5.67 -7.67
CA SER A 17 10.50 -4.55 -7.62
C SER A 17 10.91 -3.53 -6.54
N CYS A 18 11.42 -3.98 -5.39
CA CYS A 18 11.98 -3.08 -4.37
C CYS A 18 13.17 -2.29 -4.92
N GLN A 19 14.09 -2.97 -5.61
CA GLN A 19 15.23 -2.31 -6.25
C GLN A 19 14.80 -1.26 -7.28
N ALA A 20 13.84 -1.59 -8.13
CA ALA A 20 13.31 -0.67 -9.14
C ALA A 20 12.57 0.52 -8.50
N ALA A 21 11.82 0.29 -7.41
CA ALA A 21 11.16 1.35 -6.66
C ALA A 21 12.18 2.35 -6.09
N LEU A 22 13.25 1.83 -5.46
CA LEU A 22 14.35 2.65 -4.94
C LEU A 22 15.03 3.46 -6.04
N GLN A 23 15.33 2.84 -7.18
CA GLN A 23 15.94 3.51 -8.33
C GLN A 23 15.04 4.61 -8.90
N GLY A 24 13.72 4.43 -8.87
CA GLY A 24 12.74 5.43 -9.29
C GLY A 24 12.47 6.54 -8.28
N GLY A 25 13.11 6.50 -7.11
CA GLY A 25 13.00 7.55 -6.08
C GLY A 25 11.79 7.40 -5.14
N ALA A 26 11.28 6.18 -4.94
CA ALA A 26 10.26 5.90 -3.93
C ALA A 26 10.81 6.12 -2.50
N ASP A 27 9.97 6.64 -1.61
CA ASP A 27 10.30 6.84 -0.19
C ASP A 27 10.09 5.55 0.62
N ARG A 28 9.16 4.73 0.16
CA ARG A 28 8.73 3.52 0.86
C ARG A 28 8.31 2.45 -0.14
N VAL A 29 8.49 1.21 0.24
CA VAL A 29 7.90 0.07 -0.44
C VAL A 29 6.92 -0.65 0.48
N GLU A 30 5.81 -1.15 -0.07
CA GLU A 30 4.99 -2.17 0.53
C GLU A 30 5.37 -3.51 -0.09
N LEU A 31 6.11 -4.34 0.66
CA LEU A 31 6.53 -5.65 0.17
C LEU A 31 5.41 -6.67 0.33
N CYS A 32 5.00 -7.26 -0.79
CA CYS A 32 3.93 -8.25 -0.89
C CYS A 32 4.39 -9.50 -1.63
N ALA A 33 3.74 -10.63 -1.36
CA ALA A 33 3.68 -11.76 -2.26
C ALA A 33 2.31 -11.83 -2.94
N ALA A 34 2.19 -12.60 -4.01
CA ALA A 34 0.92 -12.90 -4.69
C ALA A 34 0.04 -11.67 -4.95
N LEU A 35 0.58 -10.66 -5.63
CA LEU A 35 -0.14 -9.43 -5.99
C LEU A 35 -1.45 -9.68 -6.77
N PRO A 36 -1.59 -10.71 -7.62
CA PRO A 36 -2.88 -11.05 -8.24
C PRO A 36 -3.99 -11.40 -7.23
N GLU A 37 -3.63 -11.84 -6.02
CA GLU A 37 -4.54 -12.07 -4.89
C GLU A 37 -4.82 -10.81 -4.05
N GLY A 38 -4.25 -9.68 -4.46
CA GLY A 38 -4.32 -8.42 -3.73
C GLY A 38 -3.22 -8.24 -2.68
N GLY A 39 -2.16 -9.04 -2.74
CA GLY A 39 -1.05 -9.06 -1.79
C GLY A 39 -1.32 -9.92 -0.56
N ILE A 40 -0.37 -10.80 -0.25
CA ILE A 40 -0.32 -11.59 0.99
C ILE A 40 1.07 -11.44 1.63
N THR A 41 1.24 -11.96 2.84
CA THR A 41 2.51 -11.93 3.56
C THR A 41 3.63 -12.58 2.74
N PRO A 42 4.75 -11.88 2.48
CA PRO A 42 5.91 -12.43 1.77
C PRO A 42 6.68 -13.43 2.66
N SER A 43 7.55 -14.22 2.02
CA SER A 43 8.36 -15.18 2.75
C SER A 43 9.45 -14.50 3.60
N TYR A 44 9.99 -15.23 4.58
CA TYR A 44 11.16 -14.79 5.36
C TYR A 44 12.34 -14.37 4.46
N GLY A 45 12.65 -15.19 3.44
CA GLY A 45 13.74 -14.91 2.50
C GLY A 45 13.51 -13.63 1.69
N GLU A 46 12.27 -13.42 1.25
CA GLU A 46 11.88 -12.21 0.53
C GLU A 46 12.09 -10.95 1.38
N ILE A 47 11.61 -10.96 2.63
CA ILE A 47 11.74 -9.82 3.56
C ILE A 47 13.22 -9.53 3.85
N LYS A 48 14.01 -10.58 4.13
CA LYS A 48 15.42 -10.43 4.46
C LYS A 48 16.21 -9.81 3.30
N VAL A 49 16.07 -10.35 2.10
CA VAL A 49 16.81 -9.87 0.92
C VAL A 49 16.32 -8.49 0.48
N ALA A 50 15.01 -8.22 0.59
CA ALA A 50 14.47 -6.89 0.31
C ALA A 50 15.05 -5.83 1.25
N ARG A 51 15.21 -6.14 2.56
CA ARG A 51 15.84 -5.22 3.51
C ARG A 51 17.29 -4.93 3.15
N GLU A 52 18.05 -5.94 2.75
CA GLU A 52 19.44 -5.78 2.32
C GLU A 52 19.56 -4.89 1.06
N VAL A 53 18.62 -5.02 0.11
CA VAL A 53 18.59 -4.21 -1.12
C VAL A 53 18.17 -2.76 -0.86
N LEU A 54 17.16 -2.56 -0.01
CA LEU A 54 16.66 -1.22 0.31
C LEU A 54 17.64 -0.46 1.22
N ASP A 55 18.40 -1.19 2.05
CA ASP A 55 19.29 -0.59 3.04
C ASP A 55 18.51 0.47 3.85
N ASP A 56 19.10 1.57 4.25
CA ASP A 56 18.40 2.69 4.91
C ASP A 56 17.90 3.77 3.93
N LYS A 57 17.87 3.47 2.62
CA LYS A 57 17.55 4.44 1.58
C LYS A 57 16.06 4.59 1.31
N ALA A 58 15.27 3.56 1.61
CA ALA A 58 13.81 3.59 1.55
C ALA A 58 13.21 2.74 2.67
N ALA A 59 12.10 3.20 3.23
CA ALA A 59 11.38 2.45 4.25
C ALA A 59 10.75 1.18 3.67
N MET A 60 10.77 0.08 4.44
CA MET A 60 10.15 -1.19 4.09
C MET A 60 8.95 -1.47 4.99
N HIS A 61 7.75 -1.40 4.44
CA HIS A 61 6.53 -1.91 5.06
C HIS A 61 6.20 -3.28 4.50
N VAL A 62 5.78 -4.21 5.34
CA VAL A 62 5.51 -5.60 4.95
C VAL A 62 4.04 -5.91 5.09
N MET A 63 3.44 -6.46 4.04
CA MET A 63 2.05 -6.93 4.06
C MET A 63 1.89 -8.09 5.05
N ILE A 64 0.95 -7.95 5.98
CA ILE A 64 0.54 -9.00 6.92
C ILE A 64 -0.88 -9.42 6.59
N ARG A 65 -1.02 -10.35 5.67
CA ARG A 65 -2.29 -10.89 5.20
C ARG A 65 -2.14 -12.38 4.91
N PRO A 66 -2.79 -13.25 5.67
CA PRO A 66 -2.54 -14.70 5.61
C PRO A 66 -3.05 -15.35 4.33
N ARG A 67 -4.02 -14.74 3.64
CA ARG A 67 -4.66 -15.25 2.42
C ARG A 67 -5.34 -14.15 1.62
N GLY A 68 -5.69 -14.43 0.38
CA GLY A 68 -6.63 -13.64 -0.42
C GLY A 68 -8.08 -13.72 0.13
N GLY A 69 -9.01 -13.04 -0.52
CA GLY A 69 -10.42 -12.96 -0.12
C GLY A 69 -10.70 -11.86 0.90
N ASP A 70 -11.61 -12.13 1.85
CA ASP A 70 -12.07 -11.17 2.84
C ASP A 70 -11.05 -10.86 3.94
N PHE A 71 -11.47 -10.03 4.91
CA PHE A 71 -10.64 -9.57 6.03
C PHE A 71 -11.22 -9.96 7.40
N VAL A 72 -12.08 -11.00 7.43
CA VAL A 72 -12.61 -11.60 8.64
C VAL A 72 -11.77 -12.82 8.98
N TYR A 73 -10.92 -12.72 9.99
CA TYR A 73 -9.91 -13.73 10.27
C TYR A 73 -10.29 -14.64 11.43
N SER A 74 -9.98 -15.92 11.28
CA SER A 74 -10.06 -16.90 12.36
C SER A 74 -8.96 -16.67 13.40
N ARG A 75 -9.10 -17.30 14.57
CA ARG A 75 -8.06 -17.25 15.61
C ARG A 75 -6.71 -17.74 15.11
N LEU A 76 -6.66 -18.81 14.32
CA LEU A 76 -5.40 -19.36 13.79
C LEU A 76 -4.75 -18.42 12.78
N GLU A 77 -5.54 -17.71 11.97
CA GLU A 77 -5.02 -16.70 11.06
C GLU A 77 -4.43 -15.51 11.83
N LEU A 78 -5.10 -15.05 12.89
CA LEU A 78 -4.57 -13.99 13.76
C LEU A 78 -3.31 -14.44 14.52
N ASP A 79 -3.21 -15.70 14.94
CA ASP A 79 -2.01 -16.26 15.56
C ASP A 79 -0.83 -16.22 14.56
N ARG A 80 -1.07 -16.63 13.31
CA ARG A 80 -0.10 -16.56 12.22
C ARG A 80 0.33 -15.11 11.94
N MET A 81 -0.61 -14.19 11.78
CA MET A 81 -0.33 -12.78 11.53
C MET A 81 0.55 -12.17 12.64
N ALA A 82 0.30 -12.52 13.91
CA ALA A 82 1.10 -12.06 15.03
C ALA A 82 2.56 -12.52 14.93
N VAL A 83 2.78 -13.79 14.58
CA VAL A 83 4.13 -14.35 14.35
C VAL A 83 4.81 -13.67 13.16
N ASP A 84 4.09 -13.45 12.06
CA ASP A 84 4.60 -12.76 10.88
C ASP A 84 5.06 -11.33 11.22
N ILE A 85 4.32 -10.59 12.06
CA ILE A 85 4.73 -9.25 12.54
C ILE A 85 6.02 -9.32 13.36
N ASP A 86 6.14 -10.31 14.27
CA ASP A 86 7.35 -10.48 15.07
C ASP A 86 8.57 -10.81 14.20
N VAL A 87 8.40 -11.60 13.14
CA VAL A 87 9.44 -11.89 12.14
C VAL A 87 9.83 -10.62 11.37
N CYS A 88 8.86 -9.81 10.92
CA CYS A 88 9.13 -8.55 10.23
C CYS A 88 9.99 -7.62 11.09
N ARG A 89 9.64 -7.47 12.38
CA ARG A 89 10.43 -6.66 13.31
C ARG A 89 11.85 -7.21 13.49
N LEU A 90 12.01 -8.52 13.62
CA LEU A 90 13.33 -9.17 13.72
C LEU A 90 14.21 -8.92 12.48
N LEU A 91 13.58 -8.86 11.30
CA LEU A 91 14.25 -8.64 10.02
C LEU A 91 14.45 -7.16 9.68
N GLY A 92 14.10 -6.23 10.59
CA GLY A 92 14.34 -4.80 10.41
C GLY A 92 13.35 -4.12 9.46
N ALA A 93 12.11 -4.60 9.36
CA ALA A 93 11.06 -3.87 8.68
C ALA A 93 10.70 -2.59 9.44
N ASP A 94 10.54 -1.47 8.73
CA ASP A 94 10.18 -0.17 9.31
C ASP A 94 8.69 -0.12 9.68
N GLY A 95 7.89 -0.94 9.01
CA GLY A 95 6.46 -0.99 9.25
C GLY A 95 5.80 -2.28 8.77
N VAL A 96 4.55 -2.41 9.14
CA VAL A 96 3.67 -3.51 8.70
C VAL A 96 2.31 -2.98 8.23
N VAL A 97 1.66 -3.74 7.37
CA VAL A 97 0.40 -3.36 6.74
C VAL A 97 -0.64 -4.45 6.99
N PHE A 98 -1.69 -4.15 7.71
CA PHE A 98 -2.80 -5.08 7.96
C PHE A 98 -4.12 -4.34 8.21
N GLY A 99 -5.23 -5.10 8.28
CA GLY A 99 -6.54 -4.60 8.67
C GLY A 99 -7.51 -5.76 8.86
N CYS A 100 -8.34 -5.70 9.90
CA CYS A 100 -9.29 -6.73 10.27
C CYS A 100 -10.69 -6.14 10.32
N LEU A 101 -11.66 -6.87 9.77
CA LEU A 101 -13.07 -6.51 9.79
C LEU A 101 -13.90 -7.59 10.49
N LEU A 102 -15.03 -7.16 11.04
CA LEU A 102 -16.10 -8.06 11.47
C LEU A 102 -17.02 -8.40 10.28
N PRO A 103 -17.84 -9.47 10.40
CA PRO A 103 -18.74 -9.87 9.30
C PRO A 103 -19.72 -8.78 8.86
N ASP A 104 -20.02 -7.81 9.72
CA ASP A 104 -20.92 -6.69 9.40
C ASP A 104 -20.21 -5.49 8.75
N GLY A 105 -18.90 -5.62 8.45
CA GLY A 105 -18.06 -4.58 7.85
C GLY A 105 -17.57 -3.52 8.83
N SER A 106 -17.78 -3.66 10.14
CA SER A 106 -17.13 -2.80 11.13
C SER A 106 -15.67 -3.22 11.38
N ILE A 107 -14.86 -2.32 11.94
CA ILE A 107 -13.47 -2.63 12.31
C ILE A 107 -13.46 -3.65 13.44
N ASP A 108 -12.70 -4.74 13.28
CA ASP A 108 -12.42 -5.67 14.38
C ASP A 108 -11.36 -5.08 15.31
N GLU A 109 -11.84 -4.25 16.26
CA GLU A 109 -10.97 -3.56 17.22
C GLU A 109 -10.19 -4.53 18.10
N GLN A 110 -10.75 -5.69 18.42
CA GLN A 110 -10.10 -6.69 19.25
C GLN A 110 -8.92 -7.33 18.52
N ALA A 111 -9.13 -7.77 17.28
CA ALA A 111 -8.07 -8.32 16.44
C ALA A 111 -7.00 -7.28 16.14
N CYS A 112 -7.38 -6.06 15.75
CA CYS A 112 -6.45 -4.96 15.50
C CYS A 112 -5.62 -4.63 16.73
N THR A 113 -6.24 -4.48 17.92
CA THR A 113 -5.51 -4.22 19.18
C THR A 113 -4.50 -5.32 19.49
N ARG A 114 -4.88 -6.58 19.26
CA ARG A 114 -3.97 -7.71 19.45
C ARG A 114 -2.74 -7.58 18.56
N LEU A 115 -2.93 -7.37 17.25
CA LEU A 115 -1.83 -7.26 16.28
C LEU A 115 -0.97 -6.00 16.52
N MET A 116 -1.57 -4.88 16.90
CA MET A 116 -0.86 -3.65 17.27
C MET A 116 0.13 -3.85 18.43
N ARG A 117 -0.16 -4.76 19.36
CA ARG A 117 0.81 -5.08 20.44
C ARG A 117 2.09 -5.73 19.91
N HIS A 118 1.99 -6.58 18.87
CA HIS A 118 3.13 -7.17 18.17
C HIS A 118 3.86 -6.15 17.30
N ALA A 119 3.15 -5.20 16.70
CA ALA A 119 3.70 -4.13 15.86
C ALA A 119 4.29 -2.93 16.65
N ARG A 120 4.39 -3.04 17.99
CA ARG A 120 4.87 -1.94 18.83
C ARG A 120 6.25 -1.45 18.41
N GLY A 121 6.37 -0.15 18.17
CA GLY A 121 7.60 0.50 17.72
C GLY A 121 7.78 0.52 16.20
N MET A 122 6.89 -0.10 15.44
CA MET A 122 6.87 -0.06 13.97
C MET A 122 5.81 0.93 13.48
N ASN A 123 5.95 1.39 12.23
CA ASN A 123 4.89 2.12 11.54
C ASN A 123 3.80 1.14 11.08
N VAL A 124 2.53 1.50 11.24
CA VAL A 124 1.42 0.58 10.91
C VAL A 124 0.43 1.25 9.96
N THR A 125 0.20 0.60 8.82
CA THR A 125 -0.80 1.00 7.84
C THR A 125 -2.02 0.09 7.91
N PHE A 126 -3.21 0.67 8.02
CA PHE A 126 -4.46 -0.07 7.78
C PHE A 126 -4.70 -0.13 6.27
N HIS A 127 -4.69 -1.33 5.71
CA HIS A 127 -4.76 -1.53 4.26
C HIS A 127 -6.17 -1.38 3.70
N ARG A 128 -6.35 -1.74 2.42
CA ARG A 128 -7.61 -1.62 1.68
C ARG A 128 -8.80 -2.43 2.22
N ALA A 129 -8.68 -3.17 3.34
CA ALA A 129 -9.85 -3.62 4.08
C ALA A 129 -10.77 -2.43 4.43
N PHE A 130 -10.20 -1.23 4.57
CA PHE A 130 -10.96 0.02 4.73
C PHE A 130 -11.97 0.27 3.62
N ASP A 131 -11.66 -0.13 2.41
CA ASP A 131 -12.58 0.05 1.26
C ASP A 131 -13.83 -0.83 1.35
N LEU A 132 -13.85 -1.81 2.25
CA LEU A 132 -15.00 -2.68 2.53
C LEU A 132 -15.68 -2.38 3.87
N CYS A 133 -15.23 -1.37 4.63
CA CYS A 133 -15.91 -1.01 5.86
C CYS A 133 -17.26 -0.35 5.58
N ARG A 134 -18.23 -0.58 6.49
CA ARG A 134 -19.61 -0.08 6.33
C ARG A 134 -19.76 1.43 6.58
N ASP A 135 -18.89 2.01 7.41
CA ASP A 135 -18.89 3.43 7.79
C ASP A 135 -17.45 3.97 7.71
N PRO A 136 -17.04 4.58 6.60
CA PRO A 136 -15.67 5.03 6.44
C PRO A 136 -15.28 6.18 7.38
N LEU A 137 -16.20 7.09 7.71
CA LEU A 137 -15.89 8.24 8.57
C LEU A 137 -15.76 7.82 10.03
N GLY A 138 -16.65 6.94 10.51
CA GLY A 138 -16.54 6.34 11.84
C GLY A 138 -15.32 5.43 11.95
N SER A 139 -15.07 4.61 10.94
CA SER A 139 -13.91 3.70 10.88
C SER A 139 -12.57 4.45 10.92
N LEU A 140 -12.46 5.61 10.25
CA LEU A 140 -11.26 6.47 10.35
C LEU A 140 -10.98 6.84 11.82
N THR A 141 -12.00 7.24 12.56
CA THR A 141 -11.86 7.62 13.97
C THR A 141 -11.39 6.44 14.81
N THR A 142 -12.02 5.27 14.63
CA THR A 142 -11.65 4.03 15.33
C THR A 142 -10.21 3.63 15.03
N ILE A 143 -9.80 3.62 13.75
CA ILE A 143 -8.45 3.23 13.32
C ILE A 143 -7.40 4.19 13.89
N ALA A 144 -7.67 5.50 13.90
CA ALA A 144 -6.78 6.49 14.52
C ALA A 144 -6.65 6.27 16.04
N GLN A 145 -7.75 5.94 16.74
CA GLN A 145 -7.74 5.64 18.17
C GLN A 145 -6.97 4.34 18.49
N LEU A 146 -6.99 3.36 17.59
CA LEU A 146 -6.20 2.14 17.72
C LEU A 146 -4.69 2.35 17.53
N GLY A 147 -4.28 3.54 17.07
CA GLY A 147 -2.87 3.92 16.95
C GLY A 147 -2.24 3.60 15.60
N PHE A 148 -3.02 3.32 14.56
CA PHE A 148 -2.48 3.23 13.20
C PHE A 148 -1.93 4.57 12.74
N ASN A 149 -0.85 4.54 11.98
CA ASN A 149 -0.22 5.76 11.44
C ASN A 149 -0.88 6.20 10.13
N ARG A 150 -1.49 5.25 9.38
CA ARG A 150 -1.95 5.48 8.01
C ARG A 150 -3.13 4.60 7.65
N ILE A 151 -3.98 5.10 6.74
CA ILE A 151 -5.00 4.32 6.05
C ILE A 151 -4.70 4.36 4.56
N LEU A 152 -4.59 3.18 3.93
CA LEU A 152 -4.53 3.01 2.48
C LEU A 152 -5.94 2.74 1.96
N THR A 153 -6.42 3.58 1.06
CA THR A 153 -7.79 3.47 0.53
C THR A 153 -7.91 4.01 -0.89
N SER A 154 -8.87 3.49 -1.64
CA SER A 154 -9.33 4.03 -2.92
C SER A 154 -10.58 4.92 -2.79
N GLY A 155 -10.98 5.25 -1.55
CA GLY A 155 -12.23 5.96 -1.30
C GLY A 155 -13.46 5.07 -1.55
N GLN A 156 -13.37 3.76 -1.21
CA GLN A 156 -14.42 2.75 -1.40
C GLN A 156 -14.87 2.60 -2.87
N GLN A 157 -14.00 2.89 -3.82
CA GLN A 157 -14.28 2.77 -5.24
C GLN A 157 -13.28 1.82 -5.91
N PRO A 158 -13.60 1.29 -7.10
CA PRO A 158 -12.66 0.46 -7.86
C PRO A 158 -11.33 1.13 -8.17
N ARG A 159 -11.30 2.48 -8.31
CA ARG A 159 -10.10 3.29 -8.54
C ARG A 159 -10.14 4.55 -7.70
N ALA A 160 -8.98 5.02 -7.24
CA ALA A 160 -8.83 6.21 -6.39
C ALA A 160 -9.44 7.48 -7.02
N GLU A 161 -9.35 7.63 -8.34
CA GLU A 161 -9.97 8.77 -9.04
C GLU A 161 -11.48 8.84 -8.84
N GLN A 162 -12.14 7.69 -8.85
CA GLN A 162 -13.59 7.59 -8.63
C GLN A 162 -13.97 7.88 -7.18
N GLY A 163 -13.05 7.60 -6.25
CA GLY A 163 -13.20 7.83 -4.81
C GLY A 163 -12.70 9.20 -4.33
N ALA A 164 -12.31 10.10 -5.22
CA ALA A 164 -11.68 11.38 -4.85
C ALA A 164 -12.50 12.20 -3.85
N SER A 165 -13.84 12.18 -3.96
CA SER A 165 -14.73 12.87 -3.02
C SER A 165 -14.58 12.36 -1.59
N LEU A 166 -14.62 11.03 -1.39
CA LEU A 166 -14.44 10.42 -0.06
C LEU A 166 -13.00 10.58 0.44
N LEU A 167 -12.01 10.44 -0.44
CA LEU A 167 -10.60 10.67 -0.11
C LEU A 167 -10.37 12.07 0.46
N ARG A 168 -10.97 13.11 -0.15
CA ARG A 168 -10.93 14.49 0.37
C ARG A 168 -11.60 14.59 1.74
N GLN A 169 -12.81 14.04 1.92
CA GLN A 169 -13.50 14.06 3.22
C GLN A 169 -12.68 13.38 4.33
N LEU A 170 -12.08 12.22 4.02
CA LEU A 170 -11.20 11.52 4.96
C LEU A 170 -9.97 12.35 5.32
N HIS A 171 -9.35 13.00 4.34
CA HIS A 171 -8.22 13.89 4.56
C HIS A 171 -8.58 15.06 5.49
N GLU A 172 -9.68 15.73 5.21
CA GLU A 172 -10.19 16.84 6.03
C GLU A 172 -10.53 16.38 7.45
N GLN A 173 -11.19 15.23 7.61
CA GLN A 173 -11.57 14.69 8.92
C GLN A 173 -10.37 14.16 9.71
N ALA A 174 -9.35 13.66 9.04
CA ALA A 174 -8.13 13.14 9.67
C ALA A 174 -7.41 14.22 10.50
N GLN A 175 -7.41 15.48 10.06
CA GLN A 175 -6.81 16.63 10.76
C GLN A 175 -5.38 16.36 11.27
N GLY A 176 -4.59 15.62 10.50
CA GLY A 176 -3.22 15.25 10.86
C GLY A 176 -3.09 14.16 11.94
N ARG A 177 -4.18 13.60 12.47
CA ARG A 177 -4.14 12.52 13.47
C ARG A 177 -3.72 11.18 12.89
N ILE A 178 -3.99 10.99 11.60
CA ILE A 178 -3.65 9.80 10.83
C ILE A 178 -3.46 10.22 9.36
N HIS A 179 -2.53 9.59 8.66
CA HIS A 179 -2.31 9.86 7.25
C HIS A 179 -3.31 9.10 6.38
N ILE A 180 -3.83 9.76 5.36
CA ILE A 180 -4.63 9.12 4.32
C ILE A 180 -3.76 8.97 3.08
N MET A 181 -3.56 7.74 2.66
CA MET A 181 -2.78 7.38 1.48
C MET A 181 -3.72 6.86 0.39
N ALA A 182 -3.73 7.54 -0.76
CA ALA A 182 -4.53 7.09 -1.89
C ALA A 182 -3.85 5.92 -2.60
N GLY A 183 -4.65 4.88 -2.94
CA GLY A 183 -4.17 3.74 -3.70
C GLY A 183 -5.23 3.15 -4.62
N CYS A 184 -4.80 2.27 -5.50
CA CYS A 184 -5.56 1.62 -6.56
C CYS A 184 -5.77 2.46 -7.81
N GLY A 185 -5.17 1.99 -8.91
CA GLY A 185 -5.30 2.59 -10.22
C GLY A 185 -4.60 3.95 -10.36
N ILE A 186 -3.61 4.23 -9.54
CA ILE A 186 -2.77 5.42 -9.62
C ILE A 186 -1.57 5.14 -10.54
N ASP A 187 -1.27 6.09 -11.39
CA ASP A 187 -0.13 6.09 -12.28
C ASP A 187 0.30 7.52 -12.66
N GLU A 188 1.30 7.64 -13.52
CA GLU A 188 1.84 8.91 -14.00
C GLU A 188 0.84 9.79 -14.73
N SER A 189 -0.28 9.25 -15.22
CA SER A 189 -1.30 10.00 -15.96
C SER A 189 -2.32 10.69 -15.05
N ASN A 190 -2.50 10.22 -13.82
CA ASN A 190 -3.58 10.68 -12.95
C ASN A 190 -3.15 11.19 -11.57
N ILE A 191 -1.94 10.88 -11.11
CA ILE A 191 -1.48 11.20 -9.75
C ILE A 191 -1.52 12.70 -9.43
N ALA A 192 -1.13 13.56 -10.40
CA ALA A 192 -1.13 15.02 -10.22
C ALA A 192 -2.55 15.56 -10.03
N ARG A 193 -3.50 15.10 -10.85
CA ARG A 193 -4.90 15.48 -10.72
C ARG A 193 -5.49 15.00 -9.40
N LEU A 194 -5.22 13.74 -9.02
CA LEU A 194 -5.69 13.19 -7.75
C LEU A 194 -5.16 14.00 -6.55
N CYS A 195 -3.90 14.42 -6.59
CA CYS A 195 -3.32 15.32 -5.60
C CYS A 195 -4.08 16.65 -5.49
N GLN A 196 -4.39 17.28 -6.62
CA GLN A 196 -5.14 18.55 -6.65
C GLN A 196 -6.57 18.38 -6.14
N ASP A 197 -7.25 17.31 -6.58
CA ASP A 197 -8.65 17.06 -6.26
C ASP A 197 -8.86 16.68 -4.79
N THR A 198 -7.89 16.06 -4.14
CA THR A 198 -8.04 15.51 -2.77
C THR A 198 -7.26 16.26 -1.70
N GLY A 199 -6.20 16.98 -2.08
CA GLY A 199 -5.24 17.55 -1.14
C GLY A 199 -4.26 16.56 -0.53
N LEU A 200 -4.35 15.27 -0.87
CA LEU A 200 -3.47 14.22 -0.34
C LEU A 200 -2.01 14.41 -0.78
N ARG A 201 -1.10 13.88 0.05
CA ARG A 201 0.35 13.93 -0.16
C ARG A 201 0.99 12.54 -0.11
N GLU A 202 0.25 11.48 0.23
CA GLU A 202 0.74 10.10 0.22
C GLU A 202 0.02 9.30 -0.86
N PHE A 203 0.81 8.64 -1.71
CA PHE A 203 0.30 7.87 -2.87
C PHE A 203 0.94 6.50 -2.93
N HIS A 204 0.10 5.49 -3.18
CA HIS A 204 0.47 4.09 -3.27
C HIS A 204 0.11 3.53 -4.65
N PHE A 205 1.09 3.01 -5.38
CA PHE A 205 0.90 2.38 -6.68
C PHE A 205 1.99 1.35 -6.97
N SER A 206 1.84 0.56 -8.03
CA SER A 206 2.77 -0.53 -8.33
C SER A 206 3.75 -0.22 -9.47
N ALA A 207 3.41 0.72 -10.35
CA ALA A 207 4.19 1.07 -11.55
C ALA A 207 4.61 -0.17 -12.39
N ARG A 208 3.78 -1.24 -12.40
CA ARG A 208 4.11 -2.52 -13.02
C ARG A 208 4.12 -2.45 -14.54
N VAL A 209 5.01 -3.25 -15.11
CA VAL A 209 5.08 -3.56 -16.53
C VAL A 209 5.33 -5.06 -16.72
N PRO A 210 4.82 -5.67 -17.79
CA PRO A 210 5.16 -7.04 -18.12
C PRO A 210 6.62 -7.14 -18.55
N ARG A 211 7.33 -8.12 -18.04
CA ARG A 211 8.69 -8.50 -18.46
C ARG A 211 8.65 -9.89 -19.03
N PRO A 212 9.12 -10.11 -20.27
CA PRO A 212 9.16 -11.44 -20.88
C PRO A 212 9.97 -12.43 -20.04
N SER A 213 9.50 -13.66 -20.00
CA SER A 213 10.22 -14.78 -19.37
C SER A 213 11.59 -14.98 -20.05
N ARG A 214 12.57 -15.41 -19.29
CA ARG A 214 13.86 -15.88 -19.82
C ARG A 214 13.82 -17.31 -20.31
N MET A 215 12.72 -18.03 -20.11
CA MET A 215 12.54 -19.37 -20.61
C MET A 215 12.48 -19.35 -22.14
N GLN A 216 13.35 -20.14 -22.79
CA GLN A 216 13.32 -20.29 -24.22
C GLN A 216 12.28 -21.31 -24.70
N GLN A 217 11.94 -22.25 -23.82
CA GLN A 217 10.89 -23.23 -24.06
C GLN A 217 9.58 -22.73 -23.46
N ALA A 218 8.63 -22.39 -24.31
CA ALA A 218 7.26 -22.08 -23.88
C ALA A 218 6.38 -23.33 -24.01
N ALA A 219 5.73 -23.74 -22.95
CA ALA A 219 4.66 -24.74 -23.00
C ALA A 219 3.32 -24.00 -23.14
N THR A 220 2.70 -24.11 -24.30
CA THR A 220 1.38 -23.51 -24.53
C THR A 220 0.28 -24.35 -23.87
N GLY A 221 -0.59 -23.68 -23.11
CA GLY A 221 -1.76 -24.34 -22.49
C GLY A 221 -1.47 -25.05 -21.16
N ILE A 222 -0.27 -24.90 -20.60
CA ILE A 222 0.06 -25.37 -19.25
C ILE A 222 0.17 -24.16 -18.33
N TYR A 223 -0.64 -24.15 -17.27
CA TYR A 223 -0.71 -23.08 -16.29
C TYR A 223 -0.41 -23.63 -14.90
N MET A 224 0.40 -22.90 -14.12
CA MET A 224 0.58 -23.18 -12.69
C MET A 224 -0.51 -22.43 -11.91
N GLY A 225 -1.48 -23.15 -11.38
CA GLY A 225 -2.63 -22.58 -10.70
C GLY A 225 -3.87 -22.40 -11.59
N THR A 226 -4.82 -21.59 -11.17
CA THR A 226 -6.04 -21.33 -11.94
C THR A 226 -5.77 -20.29 -13.02
N PRO A 227 -6.09 -20.56 -14.29
CA PRO A 227 -5.99 -19.57 -15.37
C PRO A 227 -6.86 -18.35 -15.01
N ARG A 228 -6.24 -17.26 -14.60
CA ARG A 228 -6.92 -15.98 -14.36
C ARG A 228 -6.57 -15.03 -15.47
N LEU A 229 -7.56 -14.70 -16.30
CA LEU A 229 -7.59 -13.53 -17.18
C LEU A 229 -6.24 -13.13 -17.81
N GLY A 230 -5.76 -13.94 -18.76
CA GLY A 230 -4.65 -13.55 -19.64
C GLY A 230 -3.23 -13.69 -19.05
N GLY A 231 -3.06 -14.30 -17.88
CA GLY A 231 -1.73 -14.65 -17.37
C GLY A 231 -1.18 -15.80 -18.20
N ASP A 232 -0.03 -15.62 -18.83
CA ASP A 232 0.77 -16.69 -19.39
C ASP A 232 2.02 -16.88 -18.54
N GLU A 233 2.60 -18.07 -18.57
CA GLU A 233 3.89 -18.37 -17.91
C GLU A 233 5.07 -17.72 -18.67
N GLY A 234 4.77 -17.01 -19.77
CA GLY A 234 5.74 -16.35 -20.64
C GLY A 234 6.09 -14.92 -20.21
N SER A 235 5.45 -14.38 -19.17
CA SER A 235 5.75 -13.05 -18.66
C SER A 235 5.62 -12.97 -17.14
N ILE A 236 6.34 -12.03 -16.53
CA ILE A 236 6.24 -11.67 -15.12
C ILE A 236 6.01 -10.17 -14.98
N GLU A 237 5.17 -9.79 -14.03
CA GLU A 237 4.95 -8.39 -13.71
C GLU A 237 6.03 -7.85 -12.76
N VAL A 238 6.71 -6.77 -13.16
CA VAL A 238 7.75 -6.13 -12.36
C VAL A 238 7.53 -4.62 -12.29
N THR A 239 7.99 -3.98 -11.23
CA THR A 239 7.98 -2.52 -11.11
C THR A 239 8.97 -1.89 -12.11
N SER A 240 8.60 -0.78 -12.73
CA SER A 240 9.45 0.02 -13.61
C SER A 240 9.92 1.29 -12.89
N ALA A 241 11.23 1.44 -12.71
CA ALA A 241 11.81 2.65 -12.12
C ALA A 241 11.42 3.91 -12.90
N ALA A 242 11.41 3.85 -14.23
CA ALA A 242 11.04 4.97 -15.08
C ALA A 242 9.59 5.43 -14.88
N ARG A 243 8.64 4.53 -14.63
CA ARG A 243 7.26 4.90 -14.31
C ARG A 243 7.12 5.49 -12.92
N VAL A 244 7.91 5.03 -11.94
CA VAL A 244 7.96 5.65 -10.61
C VAL A 244 8.47 7.08 -10.71
N GLU A 245 9.60 7.28 -11.39
CA GLU A 245 10.18 8.60 -11.65
C GLU A 245 9.21 9.54 -12.41
N ALA A 246 8.53 9.03 -13.43
CA ALA A 246 7.55 9.79 -14.20
C ALA A 246 6.37 10.26 -13.31
N ALA A 247 5.84 9.39 -12.44
CA ALA A 247 4.76 9.75 -11.52
C ALA A 247 5.20 10.84 -10.52
N ILE A 248 6.41 10.71 -9.96
CA ILE A 248 7.00 11.74 -9.09
C ILE A 248 7.17 13.05 -9.86
N GLY A 249 7.67 13.00 -11.09
CA GLY A 249 7.84 14.16 -11.96
C GLY A 249 6.54 14.93 -12.19
N GLN A 250 5.40 14.25 -12.33
CA GLN A 250 4.09 14.89 -12.46
C GLN A 250 3.69 15.68 -11.20
N LEU A 251 3.98 15.15 -10.01
CA LEU A 251 3.70 15.85 -8.75
C LEU A 251 4.55 17.12 -8.59
N LEU A 252 5.83 17.06 -8.99
CA LEU A 252 6.75 18.18 -8.88
C LEU A 252 6.39 19.35 -9.83
N GLN A 253 5.66 19.07 -10.91
CA GLN A 253 5.17 20.10 -11.83
C GLN A 253 3.94 20.87 -11.29
N LEU A 254 3.33 20.40 -10.20
CA LEU A 254 2.20 21.08 -9.61
C LEU A 254 2.61 22.45 -9.04
N PRO A 255 1.78 23.49 -9.21
CA PRO A 255 2.02 24.78 -8.57
C PRO A 255 1.99 24.63 -7.05
N GLU A 256 2.78 25.46 -6.36
CA GLU A 256 2.67 25.54 -4.90
C GLU A 256 1.22 25.89 -4.49
N PRO A 257 0.69 25.31 -3.41
CA PRO A 257 -0.60 25.71 -2.91
C PRO A 257 -0.53 27.20 -2.58
N HIS A 258 -1.40 28.00 -3.22
CA HIS A 258 -1.48 29.41 -2.86
C HIS A 258 -1.77 29.50 -1.37
N SER A 259 -0.83 30.05 -0.61
CA SER A 259 -1.06 30.46 0.76
C SER A 259 -2.24 31.43 0.72
N ALA A 260 -3.41 30.97 1.10
CA ALA A 260 -4.55 31.85 1.33
C ALA A 260 -4.11 32.82 2.44
N THR A 261 -3.58 33.94 2.05
CA THR A 261 -3.32 35.09 2.93
C THR A 261 -4.66 35.42 3.57
N ARG A 262 -4.84 34.96 4.82
CA ARG A 262 -5.93 35.48 5.66
C ARG A 262 -5.70 36.99 5.76
N LYS A 263 -6.37 37.74 4.90
CA LYS A 263 -6.58 39.15 5.15
C LYS A 263 -7.57 39.21 6.34
N PHE A 264 -7.01 39.37 7.52
CA PHE A 264 -7.77 39.89 8.63
C PHE A 264 -8.04 41.38 8.32
N ASN A 265 -9.28 41.69 8.01
CA ASN A 265 -9.82 43.04 8.15
C ASN A 265 -10.50 43.12 9.51
#